data_f3fe77e833209a7662e7ada36567044b
#
_entry.id   f3fe77e833209a7662e7ada36567044b
#
_cell.length_a   1.000
_cell.length_b   1.000
_cell.length_c   1.000
_cell.angle_alpha   90.00
_cell.angle_beta   90.00
_cell.angle_gamma   90.00
#
_symmetry.space_group_name_H-M   'P 1'
#
loop_
_entity.id
_entity.type
_entity.pdbx_description
1 polymer ?
#
loop_
_entity_poly.entity_id
_entity_poly.type
_entity_poly.pdbx_seq_one_letter_code
_entity_poly.pdbx_strand_id
1 'polypeptide(L)'
;MRTLGCFGYVVNLIKHGKDQVKRTRRNIPKGYDSWFEYDLHQKFKRCEYHVNKLTYTQVKTYEPDFVYYSIDSTIYIEAKGRFRDRAEAKKYVDISRCLGEKETLVFVFQNPRTAMPGARRRSDGTRYTMQEWADKQGFTWYTPETCPVGWSKKQ
;
A
#
# COMPACT_ATOMS: atom_id res chain seq x y z
N MET A 1 -34.67 53.66 24.83
CA MET A 1 -35.04 53.02 23.57
C MET A 1 -34.17 53.57 22.48
N ARG A 2 -33.17 52.79 22.05
CA ARG A 2 -32.32 53.11 20.87
C ARG A 2 -32.32 51.87 19.98
N THR A 3 -32.91 52.05 18.82
CA THR A 3 -33.03 51.05 17.76
C THR A 3 -31.69 50.88 17.09
N LEU A 4 -31.19 49.63 17.04
CA LEU A 4 -30.02 49.25 16.29
C LEU A 4 -30.41 49.05 14.81
N GLY A 5 -29.79 49.86 13.93
CA GLY A 5 -29.95 49.80 12.50
C GLY A 5 -29.26 48.57 11.91
N CYS A 6 -29.98 47.85 11.04
CA CYS A 6 -29.43 46.78 10.20
C CYS A 6 -28.48 47.36 9.16
N PHE A 7 -27.21 47.01 9.22
CA PHE A 7 -26.25 47.21 8.10
C PHE A 7 -26.51 46.14 7.02
N GLY A 8 -27.19 46.59 5.97
CA GLY A 8 -27.31 45.79 4.75
C GLY A 8 -25.98 45.78 4.01
N TYR A 9 -25.36 44.60 3.87
CA TYR A 9 -24.24 44.41 2.95
C TYR A 9 -24.78 44.42 1.52
N VAL A 10 -24.52 45.50 0.79
CA VAL A 10 -24.68 45.54 -0.66
C VAL A 10 -23.58 44.74 -1.29
N VAL A 11 -23.91 43.57 -1.82
CA VAL A 11 -23.01 42.79 -2.64
C VAL A 11 -22.93 43.43 -4.01
N ASN A 12 -21.88 44.20 -4.26
CA ASN A 12 -21.56 44.72 -5.59
C ASN A 12 -21.17 43.54 -6.50
N LEU A 13 -22.10 43.10 -7.31
CA LEU A 13 -21.86 42.20 -8.43
C LEU A 13 -21.08 42.94 -9.53
N ILE A 14 -19.75 42.92 -9.44
CA ILE A 14 -18.90 43.34 -10.56
C ILE A 14 -19.02 42.25 -11.65
N LYS A 15 -19.84 42.52 -12.65
CA LYS A 15 -19.86 41.78 -13.92
C LYS A 15 -18.54 42.04 -14.65
N HIS A 16 -17.54 41.18 -14.49
CA HIS A 16 -16.42 41.09 -15.41
C HIS A 16 -16.76 39.98 -16.40
N GLY A 17 -17.13 40.38 -17.61
CA GLY A 17 -17.14 39.48 -18.75
C GLY A 17 -15.72 39.04 -19.08
N LYS A 18 -15.32 37.89 -18.56
CA LYS A 18 -14.17 37.11 -19.01
C LYS A 18 -14.71 35.75 -19.36
N ASP A 19 -14.41 35.28 -20.57
CA ASP A 19 -14.71 33.93 -21.00
C ASP A 19 -14.38 32.94 -19.87
N GLN A 20 -15.43 32.35 -19.28
CA GLN A 20 -15.24 31.35 -18.23
C GLN A 20 -14.69 30.09 -18.89
N VAL A 21 -13.38 29.94 -18.87
CA VAL A 21 -12.70 28.72 -19.30
C VAL A 21 -13.37 27.56 -18.59
N LYS A 22 -13.98 26.63 -19.33
CA LYS A 22 -14.62 25.45 -18.77
C LYS A 22 -13.61 24.68 -17.97
N ARG A 23 -13.80 24.61 -16.64
CA ARG A 23 -12.91 23.91 -15.71
C ARG A 23 -12.99 22.41 -15.97
N THR A 24 -11.90 21.81 -16.34
CA THR A 24 -11.76 20.37 -16.57
C THR A 24 -10.49 19.87 -15.86
N ARG A 25 -10.37 18.56 -15.70
CA ARG A 25 -9.15 17.95 -15.14
C ARG A 25 -7.90 18.25 -16.01
N ARG A 26 -8.08 18.47 -17.31
CA ARG A 26 -6.98 18.71 -18.25
C ARG A 26 -6.38 20.12 -18.17
N ASN A 27 -7.14 21.09 -17.67
CA ASN A 27 -6.69 22.49 -17.57
C ASN A 27 -6.54 23.01 -16.15
N ILE A 28 -6.35 22.10 -15.19
CA ILE A 28 -5.95 22.46 -13.82
C ILE A 28 -4.61 23.22 -13.89
N PRO A 29 -4.44 24.34 -13.19
CA PRO A 29 -3.19 25.07 -13.15
C PRO A 29 -2.04 24.17 -12.71
N LYS A 30 -0.88 24.34 -13.34
CA LYS A 30 0.31 23.52 -13.05
C LYS A 30 0.69 23.61 -11.58
N GLY A 31 0.94 22.44 -10.97
CA GLY A 31 1.31 22.31 -9.56
C GLY A 31 0.14 22.01 -8.62
N TYR A 32 -1.09 21.94 -9.13
CA TYR A 32 -2.27 21.55 -8.35
C TYR A 32 -2.86 20.25 -8.86
N ASP A 33 -3.40 19.45 -7.95
CA ASP A 33 -4.07 18.19 -8.27
C ASP A 33 -5.56 18.39 -8.61
N SER A 34 -6.13 19.51 -8.16
CA SER A 34 -7.53 19.86 -8.41
C SER A 34 -7.79 21.37 -8.49
N TRP A 35 -8.89 21.76 -9.16
CA TRP A 35 -9.39 23.14 -9.12
C TRP A 35 -9.78 23.59 -7.73
N PHE A 36 -10.25 22.68 -6.89
CA PHE A 36 -10.61 22.98 -5.50
C PHE A 36 -9.38 23.40 -4.69
N GLU A 37 -8.27 22.70 -4.79
CA GLU A 37 -7.01 23.06 -4.12
C GLU A 37 -6.48 24.40 -4.63
N TYR A 38 -6.54 24.63 -5.94
CA TYR A 38 -6.19 25.92 -6.52
C TYR A 38 -7.02 27.06 -5.92
N ASP A 39 -8.35 26.91 -5.87
CA ASP A 39 -9.26 27.91 -5.34
C ASP A 39 -9.01 28.16 -3.83
N LEU A 40 -8.76 27.10 -3.05
CA LEU A 40 -8.41 27.22 -1.65
C LEU A 40 -7.09 27.98 -1.45
N HIS A 41 -6.06 27.65 -2.23
CA HIS A 41 -4.79 28.36 -2.14
C HIS A 41 -4.92 29.84 -2.51
N GLN A 42 -5.81 30.19 -3.45
CA GLN A 42 -6.12 31.59 -3.73
C GLN A 42 -6.79 32.32 -2.54
N LYS A 43 -7.51 31.60 -1.69
CA LYS A 43 -8.12 32.14 -0.47
C LYS A 43 -7.16 32.19 0.71
N PHE A 44 -6.30 31.19 0.85
CA PHE A 44 -5.43 30.99 2.00
C PHE A 44 -4.09 31.72 1.82
N LYS A 45 -4.13 33.06 1.77
CA LYS A 45 -2.97 33.91 1.48
C LYS A 45 -1.77 33.77 2.44
N ARG A 46 -1.97 33.15 3.61
CA ARG A 46 -0.91 32.92 4.61
C ARG A 46 -0.52 31.44 4.70
N CYS A 47 -1.07 30.58 3.85
CA CYS A 47 -0.76 29.17 3.81
C CYS A 47 0.12 28.87 2.60
N GLU A 48 1.05 27.98 2.80
CA GLU A 48 1.89 27.45 1.74
C GLU A 48 1.30 26.11 1.25
N TYR A 49 1.42 25.85 -0.04
CA TYR A 49 0.84 24.68 -0.67
C TYR A 49 1.90 23.59 -0.87
N HIS A 50 1.66 22.39 -0.35
CA HIS A 50 2.50 21.18 -0.49
C HIS A 50 3.98 21.34 -0.10
N VAL A 51 4.30 22.24 0.82
CA VAL A 51 5.71 22.48 1.24
C VAL A 51 6.26 21.42 2.18
N ASN A 52 5.39 20.78 2.97
CA ASN A 52 5.82 19.84 4.00
C ASN A 52 5.36 18.42 3.69
N LYS A 53 6.26 17.47 3.91
CA LYS A 53 5.94 16.03 3.92
C LYS A 53 6.04 15.52 5.35
N LEU A 54 4.94 14.99 5.88
CA LEU A 54 4.91 14.39 7.20
C LEU A 54 5.11 12.87 7.07
N THR A 55 6.01 12.33 7.88
CA THR A 55 6.18 10.88 8.01
C THR A 55 5.29 10.39 9.15
N TYR A 56 4.56 9.33 8.91
CA TYR A 56 3.75 8.67 9.94
C TYR A 56 3.99 7.16 9.91
N THR A 57 3.87 6.51 11.06
CA THR A 57 4.01 5.07 11.21
C THR A 57 2.63 4.44 11.41
N GLN A 58 2.36 3.37 10.67
CA GLN A 58 1.15 2.58 10.83
C GLN A 58 1.52 1.22 11.45
N VAL A 59 1.02 0.95 12.64
CA VAL A 59 1.16 -0.36 13.30
C VAL A 59 0.11 -1.32 12.72
N LYS A 60 0.58 -2.50 12.30
CA LYS A 60 -0.26 -3.60 11.81
C LYS A 60 0.12 -4.88 12.53
N THR A 61 -0.84 -5.75 12.76
CA THR A 61 -0.62 -7.09 13.30
C THR A 61 -0.60 -8.13 12.17
N TYR A 62 0.14 -9.19 12.39
CA TYR A 62 0.21 -10.35 11.50
C TYR A 62 0.07 -11.62 12.34
N GLU A 63 -0.76 -12.51 11.87
CA GLU A 63 -0.96 -13.84 12.44
C GLU A 63 -0.54 -14.86 11.37
N PRO A 64 0.51 -15.66 11.62
CA PRO A 64 0.93 -16.72 10.71
C PRO A 64 -0.03 -17.90 10.75
N ASP A 65 -0.14 -18.66 9.64
CA ASP A 65 -0.99 -19.83 9.61
C ASP A 65 -0.54 -20.93 10.59
N PHE A 66 0.80 -21.09 10.75
CA PHE A 66 1.37 -22.04 11.72
C PHE A 66 2.64 -21.44 12.34
N VAL A 67 2.97 -21.97 13.54
CA VAL A 67 4.23 -21.64 14.23
C VAL A 67 4.90 -22.94 14.64
N TYR A 68 6.17 -23.10 14.29
CA TYR A 68 7.01 -24.20 14.76
C TYR A 68 8.09 -23.64 15.68
N TYR A 69 8.12 -24.17 16.91
CA TYR A 69 9.14 -23.82 17.89
C TYR A 69 10.23 -24.87 17.87
N SER A 70 11.45 -24.46 17.50
CA SER A 70 12.66 -25.25 17.68
C SER A 70 13.36 -24.85 18.99
N ILE A 71 14.44 -25.56 19.35
CA ILE A 71 15.23 -25.25 20.56
C ILE A 71 15.78 -23.82 20.51
N ASP A 72 16.26 -23.39 19.36
CA ASP A 72 16.98 -22.11 19.21
C ASP A 72 16.28 -21.10 18.31
N SER A 73 15.13 -21.43 17.72
CA SER A 73 14.46 -20.57 16.74
C SER A 73 12.95 -20.76 16.70
N THR A 74 12.27 -19.73 16.26
CA THR A 74 10.84 -19.75 15.94
C THR A 74 10.66 -19.64 14.44
N ILE A 75 9.90 -20.55 13.84
CA ILE A 75 9.61 -20.55 12.41
C ILE A 75 8.12 -20.26 12.23
N TYR A 76 7.83 -19.11 11.65
CA TYR A 76 6.49 -18.73 11.21
C TYR A 76 6.25 -19.29 9.81
N ILE A 77 5.16 -20.03 9.64
CA ILE A 77 4.86 -20.76 8.39
C ILE A 77 3.60 -20.16 7.80
N GLU A 78 3.69 -19.74 6.56
CA GLU A 78 2.56 -19.22 5.78
C GLU A 78 2.23 -20.20 4.65
N ALA A 79 1.03 -20.77 4.67
CA ALA A 79 0.52 -21.64 3.60
C ALA A 79 -0.07 -20.76 2.48
N LYS A 80 0.36 -20.98 1.25
CA LYS A 80 -0.05 -20.09 0.16
C LYS A 80 -0.43 -20.86 -1.11
N GLY A 81 -1.71 -20.82 -1.47
CA GLY A 81 -2.19 -21.27 -2.78
C GLY A 81 -1.87 -20.25 -3.88
N ARG A 82 -2.09 -18.98 -3.59
CA ARG A 82 -1.76 -17.85 -4.46
C ARG A 82 -1.70 -16.54 -3.66
N PHE A 83 -0.98 -15.55 -4.16
CA PHE A 83 -1.11 -14.18 -3.67
C PHE A 83 -2.33 -13.51 -4.30
N ARG A 84 -3.10 -12.78 -3.49
CA ARG A 84 -4.26 -12.02 -3.96
C ARG A 84 -3.85 -10.81 -4.82
N ASP A 85 -2.84 -10.08 -4.35
CA ASP A 85 -2.33 -8.87 -5.00
C ASP A 85 -0.86 -8.60 -4.62
N ARG A 86 -0.28 -7.55 -5.20
CA ARG A 86 1.11 -7.17 -4.91
C ARG A 86 1.31 -6.60 -3.50
N ALA A 87 0.27 -5.98 -2.93
CA ALA A 87 0.35 -5.43 -1.58
C ALA A 87 0.45 -6.54 -0.54
N GLU A 88 -0.26 -7.66 -0.76
CA GLU A 88 -0.12 -8.85 0.07
C GLU A 88 1.30 -9.41 0.02
N ALA A 89 1.89 -9.54 -1.16
CA ALA A 89 3.28 -10.00 -1.28
C ALA A 89 4.27 -9.05 -0.56
N LYS A 90 4.06 -7.73 -0.71
CA LYS A 90 4.87 -6.73 -0.01
C LYS A 90 4.74 -6.82 1.50
N LYS A 91 3.54 -7.13 2.03
CA LYS A 91 3.30 -7.31 3.46
C LYS A 91 4.31 -8.30 4.08
N TYR A 92 4.59 -9.42 3.44
CA TYR A 92 5.52 -10.43 3.97
C TYR A 92 6.97 -9.94 3.97
N VAL A 93 7.36 -9.13 3.00
CA VAL A 93 8.67 -8.47 3.00
C VAL A 93 8.78 -7.49 4.17
N ASP A 94 7.71 -6.74 4.44
CA ASP A 94 7.69 -5.81 5.57
C ASP A 94 7.71 -6.57 6.91
N ILE A 95 6.99 -7.70 7.04
CA ILE A 95 7.00 -8.57 8.22
C ILE A 95 8.41 -9.14 8.46
N SER A 96 9.06 -9.69 7.42
CA SER A 96 10.38 -10.32 7.58
C SER A 96 11.44 -9.36 8.13
N ARG A 97 11.30 -8.07 7.86
CA ARG A 97 12.19 -7.03 8.40
C ARG A 97 11.96 -6.71 9.87
N CYS A 98 10.82 -7.11 10.41
CA CYS A 98 10.46 -6.91 11.82
C CYS A 98 10.76 -8.13 12.68
N LEU A 99 11.16 -9.26 12.09
CA LEU A 99 11.49 -10.48 12.80
C LEU A 99 12.84 -10.34 13.51
N GLY A 100 12.95 -10.97 14.68
CA GLY A 100 14.20 -11.08 15.42
C GLY A 100 15.19 -12.07 14.79
N GLU A 101 16.44 -12.06 15.26
CA GLU A 101 17.52 -12.90 14.72
C GLU A 101 17.21 -14.41 14.75
N LYS A 102 16.39 -14.85 15.71
CA LYS A 102 15.99 -16.25 15.88
C LYS A 102 14.61 -16.56 15.30
N GLU A 103 14.05 -15.65 14.54
CA GLU A 103 12.72 -15.77 13.94
C GLU A 103 12.82 -15.81 12.42
N THR A 104 12.08 -16.70 11.81
CA THR A 104 12.11 -16.86 10.35
C THR A 104 10.68 -17.05 9.81
N LEU A 105 10.37 -16.35 8.73
CA LEU A 105 9.15 -16.57 7.98
C LEU A 105 9.45 -17.46 6.78
N VAL A 106 8.72 -18.56 6.65
CA VAL A 106 8.83 -19.49 5.53
C VAL A 106 7.47 -19.69 4.85
N PHE A 107 7.48 -20.07 3.59
CA PHE A 107 6.26 -20.34 2.84
C PHE A 107 6.10 -21.83 2.55
N VAL A 108 4.86 -22.30 2.57
CA VAL A 108 4.48 -23.58 1.99
C VAL A 108 3.55 -23.30 0.82
N PHE A 109 4.07 -23.46 -0.39
CA PHE A 109 3.31 -23.19 -1.61
C PHE A 109 2.58 -24.44 -2.06
N GLN A 110 1.27 -24.33 -2.30
CA GLN A 110 0.49 -25.40 -2.92
C GLN A 110 1.01 -25.70 -4.35
N ASN A 111 1.33 -24.66 -5.11
CA ASN A 111 1.97 -24.74 -6.41
C ASN A 111 2.95 -23.57 -6.57
N PRO A 112 4.27 -23.80 -6.43
CA PRO A 112 5.27 -22.74 -6.50
C PRO A 112 5.35 -22.05 -7.86
N ARG A 113 4.88 -22.70 -8.93
CA ARG A 113 4.83 -22.15 -10.29
C ARG A 113 3.63 -21.22 -10.55
N THR A 114 2.75 -21.04 -9.57
CA THR A 114 1.63 -20.08 -9.67
C THR A 114 2.20 -18.68 -9.96
N ALA A 115 1.62 -18.02 -10.96
CA ALA A 115 2.06 -16.67 -11.36
C ALA A 115 1.77 -15.64 -10.27
N MET A 116 2.72 -14.72 -10.06
CA MET A 116 2.53 -13.57 -9.20
C MET A 116 1.45 -12.63 -9.74
N PRO A 117 0.70 -11.93 -8.88
CA PRO A 117 -0.33 -10.98 -9.30
C PRO A 117 0.23 -9.90 -10.23
N GLY A 118 -0.43 -9.71 -11.37
CA GLY A 118 -0.03 -8.73 -12.36
C GLY A 118 1.29 -9.05 -13.10
N ALA A 119 1.79 -10.29 -13.02
CA ALA A 119 2.95 -10.72 -13.78
C ALA A 119 2.64 -10.73 -15.29
N ARG A 120 3.46 -10.02 -16.06
CA ARG A 120 3.38 -10.01 -17.53
C ARG A 120 3.89 -11.34 -18.08
N ARG A 121 3.36 -11.75 -19.23
CA ARG A 121 3.87 -12.88 -19.99
C ARG A 121 5.24 -12.52 -20.58
N ARG A 122 6.21 -13.39 -20.43
CA ARG A 122 7.54 -13.28 -21.03
C ARG A 122 7.52 -13.73 -22.50
N SER A 123 8.58 -13.53 -23.22
CA SER A 123 8.74 -13.95 -24.62
C SER A 123 8.63 -15.47 -24.81
N ASP A 124 9.05 -16.23 -23.81
CA ASP A 124 8.95 -17.69 -23.74
C ASP A 124 7.58 -18.21 -23.32
N GLY A 125 6.61 -17.31 -23.11
CA GLY A 125 5.25 -17.64 -22.66
C GLY A 125 5.09 -17.82 -21.15
N THR A 126 6.18 -17.86 -20.38
CA THR A 126 6.13 -17.98 -18.91
C THR A 126 5.72 -16.68 -18.22
N ARG A 127 5.52 -16.73 -16.92
CA ARG A 127 5.27 -15.57 -16.05
C ARG A 127 6.14 -15.67 -14.82
N TYR A 128 6.39 -14.53 -14.19
CA TYR A 128 7.05 -14.46 -12.89
C TYR A 128 6.22 -15.18 -11.83
N THR A 129 6.81 -16.16 -11.16
CA THR A 129 6.13 -17.12 -10.27
C THR A 129 6.32 -16.81 -8.80
N MET A 130 5.57 -17.52 -7.94
CA MET A 130 5.68 -17.39 -6.48
C MET A 130 7.05 -17.86 -5.98
N GLN A 131 7.59 -18.96 -6.52
CA GLN A 131 8.95 -19.42 -6.17
C GLN A 131 10.01 -18.39 -6.56
N GLU A 132 9.96 -17.86 -7.79
CA GLU A 132 10.91 -16.83 -8.23
C GLU A 132 10.81 -15.55 -7.38
N TRP A 133 9.61 -15.22 -6.91
CA TRP A 133 9.42 -14.11 -5.99
C TRP A 133 10.06 -14.41 -4.63
N ALA A 134 9.82 -15.59 -4.06
CA ALA A 134 10.36 -16.01 -2.77
C ALA A 134 11.90 -16.03 -2.81
N ASP A 135 12.48 -16.66 -3.84
CA ASP A 135 13.93 -16.71 -4.05
C ASP A 135 14.53 -15.31 -4.15
N LYS A 136 13.89 -14.42 -4.92
CA LYS A 136 14.34 -13.03 -5.07
C LYS A 136 14.29 -12.24 -3.76
N GLN A 137 13.31 -12.51 -2.89
CA GLN A 137 13.17 -11.84 -1.59
C GLN A 137 13.98 -12.52 -0.48
N GLY A 138 14.63 -13.65 -0.75
CA GLY A 138 15.41 -14.42 0.23
C GLY A 138 14.55 -15.26 1.18
N PHE A 139 13.30 -15.56 0.82
CA PHE A 139 12.44 -16.42 1.61
C PHE A 139 12.73 -17.89 1.34
N THR A 140 12.84 -18.68 2.40
CA THR A 140 12.76 -20.15 2.30
C THR A 140 11.33 -20.57 2.02
N TRP A 141 11.17 -21.50 1.09
CA TRP A 141 9.85 -22.05 0.75
C TRP A 141 9.91 -23.56 0.54
N TYR A 142 8.77 -24.19 0.71
CA TYR A 142 8.54 -25.61 0.56
C TYR A 142 7.26 -25.86 -0.24
N THR A 143 7.07 -27.11 -0.68
CA THR A 143 5.77 -27.64 -1.05
C THR A 143 5.31 -28.62 0.05
N PRO A 144 4.03 -29.06 0.07
CA PRO A 144 3.58 -30.05 1.05
C PRO A 144 4.47 -31.30 1.10
N GLU A 145 5.04 -31.69 -0.05
CA GLU A 145 5.89 -32.88 -0.18
C GLU A 145 7.33 -32.66 0.31
N THR A 146 7.80 -31.41 0.31
CA THR A 146 9.19 -31.07 0.68
C THR A 146 9.31 -30.45 2.07
N CYS A 147 8.20 -30.32 2.80
CA CYS A 147 8.21 -29.82 4.18
C CYS A 147 9.12 -30.67 5.08
N PRO A 148 9.85 -30.06 6.02
CA PRO A 148 10.63 -30.79 7.01
C PRO A 148 9.78 -31.77 7.81
N VAL A 149 10.23 -33.02 7.93
CA VAL A 149 9.52 -34.10 8.65
C VAL A 149 9.25 -33.72 10.11
N GLY A 150 10.13 -32.93 10.72
CA GLY A 150 9.98 -32.47 12.10
C GLY A 150 8.76 -31.56 12.36
N TRP A 151 8.11 -31.04 11.31
CA TRP A 151 6.87 -30.24 11.43
C TRP A 151 5.62 -31.12 11.52
N SER A 152 5.71 -32.38 11.10
CA SER A 152 4.62 -33.33 11.22
C SER A 152 4.50 -33.80 12.65
N LYS A 153 3.26 -33.97 13.14
CA LYS A 153 3.05 -34.64 14.45
C LYS A 153 3.70 -36.02 14.38
N LYS A 154 4.49 -36.37 15.42
CA LYS A 154 4.89 -37.76 15.61
C LYS A 154 3.61 -38.60 15.70
N GLN A 155 3.46 -39.53 14.80
CA GLN A 155 2.43 -40.57 14.91
C GLN A 155 2.67 -41.40 16.15
#